data_615c17bda94f65778945d66e20c46aac
#
_entry.id   615c17bda94f65778945d66e20c46aac
#
_cell.length_a   1.000
_cell.length_b   1.000
_cell.length_c   1.000
_cell.angle_alpha   90.00
_cell.angle_beta   90.00
_cell.angle_gamma   90.00
#
_symmetry.space_group_name_H-M   'P 1'
#
loop_
_entity.id
_entity.type
_entity.pdbx_description
1 polymer ?
#
loop_
_entity_poly.entity_id
_entity_poly.type
_entity_poly.pdbx_seq_one_letter_code
_entity_poly.pdbx_strand_id
1 'polypeptide(L)'
;MNDASAAPPPKPGLVPLWNVAASLVRPEPLPAFRPLRWDWAGEVRPAMLEAARSVSAEEAERRVLLLAHPDFPRPTTTHTLVVGIQLLLGGERAPPHRHTQSALRMVLEGEGAVTSVNGEPMEMRRGDLILTPGGSWHAHVKTSDGPMIWLDGLDVPVVNHLGVAFYEHGEDMPPTRPESFSTTTFGRSFVPDAPLMPPAVPPAFHAPQLRYPYADAVAALDALAAAAPPDPRHGHRIRYANALTGGHVLATIGAFLSLLPAGFAGVASRATDSRVLVVLEGEGESDIGAERIAWREGDVIAVPNWTSVAHRAARRSVVFAFSDIALQQRLGLWREEPDIWEES
;
A
#
# COMPACT_ATOMS: atom_id res chain seq x y z
N MET A 1 -34.04 -51.00 -19.38
CA MET A 1 -34.25 -49.56 -19.64
C MET A 1 -34.37 -48.89 -18.26
N ASN A 2 -33.28 -48.37 -17.75
CA ASN A 2 -33.27 -47.62 -16.51
C ASN A 2 -33.57 -46.18 -16.86
N ASP A 3 -34.78 -45.75 -16.50
CA ASP A 3 -35.23 -44.39 -16.55
C ASP A 3 -34.41 -43.58 -15.48
N ALA A 4 -33.38 -42.89 -15.93
CA ALA A 4 -32.66 -41.99 -15.06
C ALA A 4 -33.60 -40.80 -14.78
N SER A 5 -34.35 -40.90 -13.71
CA SER A 5 -35.18 -39.80 -13.15
C SER A 5 -34.30 -38.56 -13.07
N ALA A 6 -34.49 -37.60 -13.96
CA ALA A 6 -33.88 -36.31 -13.91
C ALA A 6 -34.21 -35.66 -12.55
N ALA A 7 -33.18 -35.30 -11.80
CA ALA A 7 -33.39 -34.61 -10.52
C ALA A 7 -34.24 -33.35 -10.75
N PRO A 8 -35.23 -33.08 -9.88
CA PRO A 8 -36.06 -31.89 -10.05
C PRO A 8 -35.23 -30.61 -10.09
N PRO A 9 -35.64 -29.59 -10.86
CA PRO A 9 -34.89 -28.34 -10.96
C PRO A 9 -34.75 -27.73 -9.54
N PRO A 10 -33.59 -27.16 -9.22
CA PRO A 10 -33.33 -26.60 -7.89
C PRO A 10 -34.36 -25.50 -7.60
N LYS A 11 -34.93 -25.50 -6.38
CA LYS A 11 -35.79 -24.40 -5.93
C LYS A 11 -35.00 -23.07 -5.94
N PRO A 12 -35.64 -21.93 -6.27
CA PRO A 12 -34.98 -20.63 -6.21
C PRO A 12 -34.26 -20.43 -4.88
N GLY A 13 -33.01 -20.06 -4.89
CA GLY A 13 -32.17 -19.86 -3.69
C GLY A 13 -31.51 -21.11 -3.12
N LEU A 14 -31.76 -22.31 -3.68
CA LEU A 14 -31.09 -23.54 -3.28
C LEU A 14 -30.15 -24.01 -4.41
N VAL A 15 -28.82 -23.90 -4.18
CA VAL A 15 -27.79 -24.33 -5.12
C VAL A 15 -27.14 -25.60 -4.57
N PRO A 16 -27.21 -26.76 -5.29
CA PRO A 16 -26.53 -27.96 -4.86
C PRO A 16 -25.01 -27.75 -4.80
N LEU A 17 -24.41 -27.96 -3.62
CA LEU A 17 -22.96 -27.75 -3.42
C LEU A 17 -22.14 -28.58 -4.41
N TRP A 18 -22.53 -29.82 -4.69
CA TRP A 18 -21.80 -30.71 -5.62
C TRP A 18 -21.72 -30.19 -7.05
N ASN A 19 -22.57 -29.24 -7.46
CA ASN A 19 -22.50 -28.61 -8.78
C ASN A 19 -21.53 -27.41 -8.80
N VAL A 20 -21.18 -26.84 -7.65
CA VAL A 20 -20.40 -25.60 -7.52
C VAL A 20 -19.18 -25.75 -6.60
N ALA A 21 -18.98 -26.91 -5.99
CA ALA A 21 -17.93 -27.15 -5.00
C ALA A 21 -16.54 -26.73 -5.50
N ALA A 22 -16.18 -27.11 -6.72
CA ALA A 22 -14.87 -26.76 -7.30
C ALA A 22 -14.66 -25.26 -7.51
N SER A 23 -15.73 -24.47 -7.57
CA SER A 23 -15.64 -23.00 -7.65
C SER A 23 -15.54 -22.32 -6.28
N LEU A 24 -16.03 -22.98 -5.23
CA LEU A 24 -16.09 -22.47 -3.86
C LEU A 24 -14.88 -22.92 -3.02
N VAL A 25 -14.45 -24.16 -3.20
CA VAL A 25 -13.32 -24.74 -2.45
C VAL A 25 -12.27 -25.22 -3.44
N ARG A 26 -11.12 -24.57 -3.44
CA ARG A 26 -10.00 -24.85 -4.35
C ARG A 26 -8.85 -25.48 -3.59
N PRO A 27 -8.06 -26.38 -4.22
CA PRO A 27 -6.88 -26.97 -3.58
C PRO A 27 -5.77 -25.94 -3.34
N GLU A 28 -5.69 -24.90 -4.21
CA GLU A 28 -4.71 -23.81 -4.11
C GLU A 28 -5.37 -22.45 -4.36
N PRO A 29 -4.78 -21.36 -3.80
CA PRO A 29 -5.15 -20.01 -4.17
C PRO A 29 -4.94 -19.78 -5.67
N LEU A 30 -5.75 -18.92 -6.28
CA LEU A 30 -5.55 -18.47 -7.67
C LEU A 30 -5.19 -16.98 -7.67
N PRO A 31 -4.30 -16.57 -8.59
CA PRO A 31 -4.09 -15.16 -8.87
C PRO A 31 -5.41 -14.46 -9.22
N ALA A 32 -5.69 -13.34 -8.59
CA ALA A 32 -6.94 -12.60 -8.78
C ALA A 32 -6.91 -11.70 -10.01
N PHE A 33 -5.73 -11.40 -10.55
CA PHE A 33 -5.48 -10.52 -11.69
C PHE A 33 -4.09 -10.84 -12.27
N ARG A 34 -3.74 -10.26 -13.42
CA ARG A 34 -2.38 -10.36 -14.00
C ARG A 34 -1.46 -9.27 -13.47
N PRO A 35 -0.13 -9.40 -13.54
CA PRO A 35 0.79 -8.32 -13.19
C PRO A 35 0.56 -7.09 -14.08
N LEU A 36 0.73 -5.89 -13.53
CA LEU A 36 0.63 -4.66 -14.30
C LEU A 36 1.60 -3.60 -13.77
N ARG A 37 2.29 -2.92 -14.69
CA ARG A 37 3.13 -1.76 -14.39
C ARG A 37 2.51 -0.48 -14.94
N TRP A 38 2.50 0.57 -14.14
CA TRP A 38 2.24 1.94 -14.55
C TRP A 38 3.56 2.68 -14.70
N ASP A 39 3.83 3.17 -15.89
CA ASP A 39 5.04 3.95 -16.22
C ASP A 39 4.92 5.37 -15.64
N TRP A 40 5.71 5.65 -14.61
CA TRP A 40 5.70 6.95 -13.96
C TRP A 40 6.05 8.09 -14.92
N ALA A 41 7.17 7.98 -15.60
CA ALA A 41 7.71 9.06 -16.43
C ALA A 41 6.98 9.22 -17.75
N GLY A 42 6.50 8.12 -18.35
CA GLY A 42 5.81 8.12 -19.65
C GLY A 42 4.31 8.37 -19.57
N GLU A 43 3.68 7.98 -18.47
CA GLU A 43 2.21 7.98 -18.38
C GLU A 43 1.68 8.70 -17.15
N VAL A 44 2.03 8.28 -15.94
CA VAL A 44 1.36 8.72 -14.71
C VAL A 44 1.67 10.18 -14.40
N ARG A 45 2.95 10.55 -14.37
CA ARG A 45 3.37 11.93 -14.06
C ARG A 45 2.88 12.94 -15.11
N PRO A 46 3.00 12.70 -16.43
CA PRO A 46 2.38 13.58 -17.44
C PRO A 46 0.88 13.74 -17.27
N ALA A 47 0.13 12.68 -17.01
CA ALA A 47 -1.31 12.73 -16.76
C ALA A 47 -1.65 13.57 -15.52
N MET A 48 -0.89 13.43 -14.43
CA MET A 48 -1.07 14.26 -13.21
C MET A 48 -0.83 15.74 -13.48
N LEU A 49 0.23 16.08 -14.22
CA LEU A 49 0.52 17.47 -14.58
C LEU A 49 -0.51 18.05 -15.55
N GLU A 50 -1.10 17.24 -16.42
CA GLU A 50 -2.21 17.67 -17.28
C GLU A 50 -3.48 17.90 -16.46
N ALA A 51 -3.81 16.99 -15.54
CA ALA A 51 -4.94 17.20 -14.63
C ALA A 51 -4.77 18.48 -13.78
N ALA A 52 -3.54 18.83 -13.40
CA ALA A 52 -3.25 20.06 -12.67
C ALA A 52 -3.52 21.33 -13.49
N ARG A 53 -3.43 21.25 -14.83
CA ARG A 53 -3.73 22.37 -15.75
C ARG A 53 -5.21 22.46 -16.13
N SER A 54 -5.90 21.33 -16.22
CA SER A 54 -7.26 21.23 -16.78
C SER A 54 -8.36 21.19 -15.73
N VAL A 55 -8.06 20.82 -14.48
CA VAL A 55 -9.05 20.71 -13.40
C VAL A 55 -8.59 21.53 -12.20
N SER A 56 -9.42 22.44 -11.72
CA SER A 56 -9.11 23.22 -10.50
C SER A 56 -9.17 22.36 -9.24
N ALA A 57 -8.52 22.81 -8.16
CA ALA A 57 -8.62 22.14 -6.86
C ALA A 57 -10.04 22.13 -6.30
N GLU A 58 -10.83 23.17 -6.60
CA GLU A 58 -12.23 23.31 -6.19
C GLU A 58 -13.14 22.31 -6.91
N GLU A 59 -12.98 22.14 -8.24
CA GLU A 59 -13.76 21.18 -9.03
C GLU A 59 -13.46 19.72 -8.67
N ALA A 60 -12.19 19.41 -8.38
CA ALA A 60 -11.78 18.06 -8.08
C ALA A 60 -11.95 17.70 -6.58
N GLU A 61 -12.21 18.67 -5.70
CA GLU A 61 -12.01 18.55 -4.24
C GLU A 61 -10.60 18.03 -3.90
N ARG A 62 -10.15 17.03 -4.67
CA ARG A 62 -8.82 16.41 -4.63
C ARG A 62 -8.47 15.93 -6.03
N ARG A 63 -7.34 16.40 -6.59
CA ARG A 63 -6.84 15.87 -7.86
C ARG A 63 -6.18 14.53 -7.61
N VAL A 64 -6.92 13.46 -7.82
CA VAL A 64 -6.47 12.07 -7.66
C VAL A 64 -6.73 11.31 -8.95
N LEU A 65 -5.68 10.68 -9.49
CA LEU A 65 -5.81 9.66 -10.53
C LEU A 65 -5.67 8.28 -9.91
N LEU A 66 -6.65 7.42 -10.12
CA LEU A 66 -6.58 6.03 -9.65
C LEU A 66 -5.75 5.18 -10.61
N LEU A 67 -4.82 4.40 -10.09
CA LEU A 67 -4.14 3.35 -10.84
C LEU A 67 -5.07 2.13 -10.92
N ALA A 68 -6.02 2.20 -11.84
CA ALA A 68 -7.07 1.20 -12.00
C ALA A 68 -6.59 0.04 -12.87
N HIS A 69 -6.69 -1.18 -12.34
CA HIS A 69 -6.32 -2.38 -13.07
C HIS A 69 -7.49 -2.84 -13.98
N PRO A 70 -7.24 -3.10 -15.28
CA PRO A 70 -8.31 -3.39 -16.25
C PRO A 70 -9.02 -4.74 -16.03
N ASP A 71 -8.43 -5.65 -15.25
CA ASP A 71 -9.08 -6.94 -14.95
C ASP A 71 -10.22 -6.82 -13.94
N PHE A 72 -10.42 -5.65 -13.33
CA PHE A 72 -11.49 -5.42 -12.37
C PHE A 72 -12.62 -4.58 -12.93
N PRO A 73 -13.89 -4.89 -12.63
CA PRO A 73 -15.05 -4.12 -13.09
C PRO A 73 -15.20 -2.76 -12.38
N ARG A 74 -14.52 -2.57 -11.25
CA ARG A 74 -14.46 -1.31 -10.49
C ARG A 74 -13.03 -0.80 -10.47
N PRO A 75 -12.80 0.51 -10.41
CA PRO A 75 -11.46 1.08 -10.38
C PRO A 75 -10.73 0.71 -9.09
N THR A 76 -9.98 -0.38 -9.12
CA THR A 76 -9.14 -0.86 -8.04
C THR A 76 -7.79 -1.32 -8.60
N THR A 77 -6.74 -1.29 -7.79
CA THR A 77 -5.37 -1.63 -8.22
C THR A 77 -5.09 -3.12 -8.04
N THR A 78 -5.51 -3.67 -6.91
CA THR A 78 -5.56 -5.11 -6.63
C THR A 78 -6.96 -5.46 -6.13
N HIS A 79 -7.24 -6.73 -5.85
CA HIS A 79 -8.55 -7.13 -5.32
C HIS A 79 -8.81 -6.63 -3.88
N THR A 80 -7.79 -6.16 -3.17
CA THR A 80 -7.87 -5.67 -1.78
C THR A 80 -7.43 -4.23 -1.58
N LEU A 81 -6.72 -3.64 -2.57
CA LEU A 81 -6.11 -2.31 -2.46
C LEU A 81 -6.47 -1.41 -3.64
N VAL A 82 -6.62 -0.12 -3.35
CA VAL A 82 -6.69 0.96 -4.33
C VAL A 82 -5.45 1.83 -4.19
N VAL A 83 -4.88 2.24 -5.31
CA VAL A 83 -3.83 3.26 -5.38
C VAL A 83 -4.35 4.50 -6.06
N GLY A 84 -4.19 5.64 -5.39
CA GLY A 84 -4.42 6.96 -5.95
C GLY A 84 -3.12 7.75 -6.02
N ILE A 85 -2.90 8.44 -7.12
CA ILE A 85 -1.83 9.45 -7.23
C ILE A 85 -2.49 10.80 -7.06
N GLN A 86 -2.10 11.54 -6.01
CA GLN A 86 -2.66 12.86 -5.70
C GLN A 86 -1.65 13.97 -5.95
N LEU A 87 -2.13 15.13 -6.38
CA LEU A 87 -1.32 16.33 -6.63
C LEU A 87 -1.95 17.57 -6.01
N LEU A 88 -1.11 18.37 -5.32
CA LEU A 88 -1.39 19.74 -4.94
C LEU A 88 -0.38 20.69 -5.56
N LEU A 89 -0.85 21.84 -6.05
CA LEU A 89 -0.03 22.99 -6.46
C LEU A 89 0.18 23.94 -5.27
N GLY A 90 1.11 24.88 -5.43
CA GLY A 90 1.35 25.93 -4.44
C GLY A 90 0.08 26.73 -4.10
N GLY A 91 -0.18 26.91 -2.80
CA GLY A 91 -1.37 27.57 -2.28
C GLY A 91 -2.64 26.71 -2.20
N GLU A 92 -2.62 25.47 -2.71
CA GLU A 92 -3.78 24.58 -2.68
C GLU A 92 -3.87 23.77 -1.37
N ARG A 93 -5.09 23.30 -1.11
CA ARG A 93 -5.40 22.42 0.02
C ARG A 93 -6.41 21.36 -0.36
N ALA A 94 -6.30 20.19 0.29
CA ALA A 94 -7.36 19.21 0.38
C ALA A 94 -8.04 19.37 1.75
N PRO A 95 -9.35 19.66 1.80
CA PRO A 95 -10.04 20.00 3.03
C PRO A 95 -10.09 18.83 4.03
N PRO A 96 -10.33 19.10 5.32
CA PRO A 96 -10.44 18.07 6.34
C PRO A 96 -11.56 17.09 6.03
N HIS A 97 -11.25 15.81 6.17
CA HIS A 97 -12.22 14.72 6.01
C HIS A 97 -11.74 13.50 6.78
N ARG A 98 -12.65 12.55 6.96
CA ARG A 98 -12.33 11.21 7.45
C ARG A 98 -13.14 10.15 6.75
N HIS A 99 -12.62 8.94 6.75
CA HIS A 99 -13.28 7.77 6.14
C HIS A 99 -12.88 6.48 6.87
N THR A 100 -13.68 5.43 6.71
CA THR A 100 -13.41 4.13 7.33
C THR A 100 -12.09 3.52 6.88
N GLN A 101 -11.73 3.70 5.61
CA GLN A 101 -10.54 3.10 5.02
C GLN A 101 -9.28 3.60 5.70
N SER A 102 -8.35 2.67 5.95
CA SER A 102 -6.99 3.02 6.30
C SER A 102 -6.20 3.38 5.05
N ALA A 103 -5.36 4.41 5.15
CA ALA A 103 -4.48 4.83 4.09
C ALA A 103 -3.03 4.91 4.56
N LEU A 104 -2.11 4.54 3.69
CA LEU A 104 -0.72 4.93 3.75
C LEU A 104 -0.40 5.88 2.60
N ARG A 105 0.56 6.76 2.81
CA ARG A 105 0.98 7.77 1.83
C ARG A 105 2.48 7.70 1.62
N MET A 106 2.89 7.58 0.37
CA MET A 106 4.29 7.62 -0.06
C MET A 106 4.53 8.85 -0.91
N VAL A 107 5.42 9.73 -0.47
CA VAL A 107 5.75 10.96 -1.20
C VAL A 107 6.67 10.63 -2.37
N LEU A 108 6.28 11.00 -3.58
CA LEU A 108 7.01 10.71 -4.81
C LEU A 108 7.81 11.93 -5.31
N GLU A 109 7.21 13.13 -5.28
CA GLU A 109 7.82 14.34 -5.82
C GLU A 109 7.36 15.59 -5.07
N GLY A 110 8.25 16.57 -4.93
CA GLY A 110 7.96 17.88 -4.37
C GLY A 110 8.32 18.02 -2.88
N GLU A 111 8.12 19.24 -2.37
CA GLU A 111 8.38 19.64 -1.00
C GLU A 111 7.42 20.73 -0.53
N GLY A 112 7.39 21.05 0.77
CA GLY A 112 6.61 22.15 1.33
C GLY A 112 5.11 21.89 1.37
N ALA A 113 4.69 20.63 1.44
CA ALA A 113 3.33 20.26 1.81
C ALA A 113 3.32 19.68 3.22
N VAL A 114 2.19 19.87 3.90
CA VAL A 114 1.92 19.34 5.24
C VAL A 114 0.67 18.49 5.19
N THR A 115 0.76 17.27 5.73
CA THR A 115 -0.38 16.44 6.08
C THR A 115 -0.65 16.58 7.57
N SER A 116 -1.89 16.89 7.94
CA SER A 116 -2.34 16.84 9.33
C SER A 116 -3.20 15.62 9.57
N VAL A 117 -2.92 14.84 10.62
CA VAL A 117 -3.72 13.68 11.03
C VAL A 117 -4.09 13.82 12.50
N ASN A 118 -5.40 13.85 12.80
CA ASN A 118 -5.94 14.06 14.15
C ASN A 118 -5.28 15.26 14.87
N GLY A 119 -5.05 16.37 14.14
CA GLY A 119 -4.45 17.60 14.65
C GLY A 119 -2.92 17.57 14.84
N GLU A 120 -2.24 16.52 14.36
CA GLU A 120 -0.78 16.48 14.28
C GLU A 120 -0.33 16.85 12.86
N PRO A 121 0.31 18.02 12.65
CA PRO A 121 0.89 18.38 11.35
C PRO A 121 2.21 17.64 11.13
N MET A 122 2.43 17.20 9.89
CA MET A 122 3.65 16.52 9.47
C MET A 122 4.08 17.04 8.10
N GLU A 123 5.29 17.59 8.02
CA GLU A 123 5.90 17.93 6.74
C GLU A 123 6.09 16.70 5.89
N MET A 124 5.74 16.80 4.61
CA MET A 124 5.87 15.72 3.62
C MET A 124 7.18 15.88 2.86
N ARG A 125 8.04 14.88 2.91
CA ARG A 125 9.32 14.85 2.16
C ARG A 125 9.37 13.61 1.29
N ARG A 126 10.06 13.70 0.15
CA ARG A 126 10.20 12.58 -0.79
C ARG A 126 10.67 11.30 -0.10
N GLY A 127 9.97 10.22 -0.35
CA GLY A 127 10.23 8.90 0.22
C GLY A 127 9.67 8.67 1.62
N ASP A 128 9.14 9.71 2.31
CA ASP A 128 8.49 9.53 3.61
C ASP A 128 7.24 8.68 3.47
N LEU A 129 7.06 7.77 4.43
CA LEU A 129 5.80 7.05 4.61
C LEU A 129 4.99 7.76 5.69
N ILE A 130 3.75 8.15 5.34
CA ILE A 130 2.81 8.79 6.27
C ILE A 130 1.56 7.91 6.36
N LEU A 131 1.04 7.73 7.56
CA LEU A 131 -0.15 6.92 7.84
C LEU A 131 -1.36 7.79 8.11
N THR A 132 -2.49 7.38 7.58
CA THR A 132 -3.82 7.87 7.92
C THR A 132 -4.67 6.67 8.33
N PRO A 133 -4.64 6.28 9.61
CA PRO A 133 -5.47 5.17 10.09
C PRO A 133 -6.96 5.44 9.88
N GLY A 134 -7.74 4.38 9.61
CA GLY A 134 -9.17 4.49 9.37
C GLY A 134 -9.91 5.28 10.46
N GLY A 135 -10.81 6.15 10.05
CA GLY A 135 -11.57 7.05 10.93
C GLY A 135 -10.81 8.31 11.40
N SER A 136 -9.53 8.45 11.06
CA SER A 136 -8.75 9.63 11.43
C SER A 136 -9.11 10.85 10.58
N TRP A 137 -9.33 12.00 11.23
CA TRP A 137 -9.42 13.27 10.54
C TRP A 137 -8.10 13.63 9.90
N HIS A 138 -8.11 14.02 8.63
CA HIS A 138 -6.89 14.42 7.94
C HIS A 138 -7.16 15.48 6.86
N ALA A 139 -6.13 16.27 6.61
CA ALA A 139 -6.11 17.36 5.64
C ALA A 139 -4.71 17.52 5.05
N HIS A 140 -4.62 18.17 3.89
CA HIS A 140 -3.35 18.46 3.24
C HIS A 140 -3.30 19.91 2.80
N VAL A 141 -2.15 20.57 3.01
CA VAL A 141 -1.90 21.94 2.61
C VAL A 141 -0.54 22.03 1.94
N LYS A 142 -0.49 22.71 0.81
CA LYS A 142 0.74 23.00 0.06
C LYS A 142 0.97 24.49 0.06
N THR A 143 2.05 24.96 0.69
CA THR A 143 2.33 26.39 0.86
C THR A 143 3.43 26.93 -0.05
N SER A 144 4.41 26.09 -0.43
CA SER A 144 5.50 26.49 -1.32
C SER A 144 5.12 26.33 -2.79
N ASP A 145 5.88 26.94 -3.68
CA ASP A 145 5.70 26.83 -5.14
C ASP A 145 5.94 25.41 -5.66
N GLY A 146 5.50 25.13 -6.89
CA GLY A 146 5.65 23.86 -7.57
C GLY A 146 4.68 22.77 -7.09
N PRO A 147 4.63 21.65 -7.81
CA PRO A 147 3.74 20.54 -7.46
C PRO A 147 4.27 19.71 -6.29
N MET A 148 3.35 19.14 -5.54
CA MET A 148 3.58 18.05 -4.59
C MET A 148 2.80 16.84 -5.05
N ILE A 149 3.45 15.71 -5.29
CA ILE A 149 2.82 14.49 -5.77
C ILE A 149 3.14 13.34 -4.82
N TRP A 150 2.10 12.61 -4.44
CA TRP A 150 2.23 11.42 -3.61
C TRP A 150 1.29 10.31 -4.06
N LEU A 151 1.61 9.11 -3.64
CA LEU A 151 0.79 7.92 -3.78
C LEU A 151 0.05 7.66 -2.47
N ASP A 152 -1.26 7.43 -2.55
CA ASP A 152 -2.09 6.90 -1.48
C ASP A 152 -2.42 5.44 -1.76
N GLY A 153 -2.14 4.55 -0.81
CA GLY A 153 -2.55 3.15 -0.83
C GLY A 153 -3.64 2.89 0.22
N LEU A 154 -4.81 2.42 -0.20
CA LEU A 154 -5.99 2.27 0.66
C LEU A 154 -6.59 0.87 0.57
N ASP A 155 -7.20 0.40 1.66
CA ASP A 155 -7.93 -0.86 1.77
C ASP A 155 -9.41 -0.77 1.34
N VAL A 156 -9.72 0.13 0.39
CA VAL A 156 -11.10 0.41 -0.09
C VAL A 156 -11.88 -0.85 -0.46
N PRO A 157 -11.36 -1.81 -1.24
CA PRO A 157 -12.13 -2.99 -1.62
C PRO A 157 -12.53 -3.85 -0.43
N VAL A 158 -11.64 -3.97 0.56
CA VAL A 158 -11.92 -4.73 1.81
C VAL A 158 -13.04 -4.08 2.59
N VAL A 159 -12.95 -2.77 2.86
CA VAL A 159 -13.94 -2.01 3.62
C VAL A 159 -15.30 -2.03 2.91
N ASN A 160 -15.31 -1.88 1.58
CA ASN A 160 -16.53 -1.94 0.78
C ASN A 160 -17.15 -3.34 0.77
N HIS A 161 -16.33 -4.41 0.71
CA HIS A 161 -16.81 -5.78 0.79
C HIS A 161 -17.51 -6.07 2.12
N LEU A 162 -17.01 -5.51 3.22
CA LEU A 162 -17.61 -5.63 4.54
C LEU A 162 -18.85 -4.75 4.74
N GLY A 163 -19.15 -3.82 3.81
CA GLY A 163 -20.31 -2.94 3.88
C GLY A 163 -20.24 -1.88 4.99
N VAL A 164 -19.04 -1.53 5.45
CA VAL A 164 -18.83 -0.62 6.60
C VAL A 164 -18.23 0.75 6.21
N ALA A 165 -18.24 1.07 4.93
CA ALA A 165 -17.67 2.32 4.42
C ALA A 165 -18.51 3.53 4.87
N PHE A 166 -17.83 4.56 5.36
CA PHE A 166 -18.39 5.91 5.52
C PHE A 166 -17.36 6.93 5.05
N TYR A 167 -17.82 8.14 4.75
CA TYR A 167 -17.04 9.32 4.46
C TYR A 167 -17.70 10.54 5.08
N GLU A 168 -16.90 11.44 5.64
CA GLU A 168 -17.38 12.62 6.36
C GLU A 168 -16.46 13.81 6.07
N HIS A 169 -17.05 14.94 5.69
CA HIS A 169 -16.34 16.23 5.59
C HIS A 169 -16.22 16.87 6.96
N GLY A 170 -15.11 17.57 7.21
CA GLY A 170 -14.84 18.27 8.44
C GLY A 170 -14.61 19.76 8.22
N GLU A 171 -14.60 20.49 9.33
CA GLU A 171 -14.15 21.88 9.37
C GLU A 171 -12.66 21.96 9.67
N ASP A 172 -12.03 23.08 9.32
CA ASP A 172 -10.62 23.33 9.64
C ASP A 172 -10.42 23.31 11.16
N MET A 173 -9.53 22.44 11.59
CA MET A 173 -9.17 22.33 13.01
C MET A 173 -7.74 22.84 13.22
N PRO A 174 -7.51 23.66 14.26
CA PRO A 174 -6.15 24.05 14.61
C PRO A 174 -5.33 22.82 15.03
N PRO A 175 -4.00 22.86 14.88
CA PRO A 175 -3.14 21.84 15.42
C PRO A 175 -3.38 21.63 16.92
N THR A 176 -3.57 20.39 17.34
CA THR A 176 -3.73 19.99 18.75
C THR A 176 -2.49 19.34 19.31
N ARG A 177 -1.48 19.10 18.46
CA ARG A 177 -0.19 18.51 18.81
C ARG A 177 0.94 19.27 18.11
N PRO A 178 2.16 19.24 18.68
CA PRO A 178 3.35 19.72 17.99
C PRO A 178 3.55 19.00 16.65
N GLU A 179 4.26 19.65 15.74
CA GLU A 179 4.65 19.04 14.46
C GLU A 179 5.46 17.76 14.68
N SER A 180 5.10 16.72 13.94
CA SER A 180 5.76 15.41 13.98
C SER A 180 5.90 14.82 15.40
N PHE A 181 4.93 15.11 16.27
CA PHE A 181 4.91 14.63 17.66
C PHE A 181 5.05 13.12 17.76
N SER A 182 4.28 12.38 16.96
CA SER A 182 4.29 10.92 16.99
C SER A 182 5.63 10.34 16.53
N THR A 183 6.23 10.94 15.51
CA THR A 183 7.57 10.55 15.02
C THR A 183 8.64 10.78 16.09
N THR A 184 8.62 11.95 16.75
CA THR A 184 9.58 12.27 17.80
C THR A 184 9.44 11.36 19.01
N THR A 185 8.19 11.04 19.39
CA THR A 185 7.89 10.29 20.61
C THR A 185 8.10 8.78 20.41
N PHE A 186 7.62 8.21 19.30
CA PHE A 186 7.65 6.74 19.08
C PHE A 186 8.77 6.27 18.14
N GLY A 187 9.27 7.14 17.27
CA GLY A 187 10.27 6.80 16.26
C GLY A 187 11.67 6.48 16.81
N ARG A 188 11.88 6.63 18.10
CA ARG A 188 13.17 6.34 18.78
C ARG A 188 13.06 5.21 19.80
N SER A 189 12.11 4.30 19.61
CA SER A 189 11.85 3.17 20.52
C SER A 189 11.41 3.57 21.92
N PHE A 190 10.88 4.80 22.11
CA PHE A 190 10.26 5.23 23.35
C PHE A 190 8.74 5.10 23.25
N VAL A 191 8.11 4.70 24.34
CA VAL A 191 6.66 4.63 24.48
C VAL A 191 6.28 5.44 25.70
N PRO A 192 5.35 6.42 25.62
CA PRO A 192 4.86 7.14 26.78
C PRO A 192 4.26 6.18 27.81
N ASP A 193 4.59 6.38 29.07
CA ASP A 193 4.10 5.56 30.20
C ASP A 193 2.66 5.89 30.62
N ALA A 194 2.07 6.95 30.06
CA ALA A 194 0.69 7.33 30.28
C ALA A 194 -0.11 7.32 28.98
N PRO A 195 -1.42 7.02 28.99
CA PRO A 195 -2.23 6.99 27.80
C PRO A 195 -2.38 8.40 27.21
N LEU A 196 -1.58 8.71 26.19
CA LEU A 196 -1.65 9.94 25.39
C LEU A 196 -2.60 9.82 24.19
N MET A 197 -3.21 8.66 24.01
CA MET A 197 -4.07 8.38 22.87
C MET A 197 -5.53 8.56 23.24
N PRO A 198 -6.35 9.16 22.36
CA PRO A 198 -7.79 9.16 22.57
C PRO A 198 -8.30 7.70 22.61
N PRO A 199 -9.28 7.39 23.45
CA PRO A 199 -9.76 6.00 23.64
C PRO A 199 -10.55 5.41 22.44
N ALA A 200 -10.70 6.17 21.36
CA ALA A 200 -11.61 5.82 20.27
C ALA A 200 -11.16 4.66 19.37
N VAL A 201 -9.88 4.31 19.30
CA VAL A 201 -9.39 3.14 18.56
C VAL A 201 -8.30 2.49 19.42
N PRO A 202 -8.39 1.18 19.70
CA PRO A 202 -7.33 0.50 20.43
C PRO A 202 -5.97 0.72 19.76
N PRO A 203 -4.94 1.22 20.46
CA PRO A 203 -3.63 1.53 19.89
C PRO A 203 -2.96 0.31 19.24
N ALA A 204 -3.45 -0.89 19.55
CA ALA A 204 -2.96 -2.16 19.02
C ALA A 204 -3.24 -2.38 17.53
N PHE A 205 -4.19 -1.67 16.93
CA PHE A 205 -4.60 -1.93 15.54
C PHE A 205 -3.83 -1.13 14.49
N HIS A 206 -3.25 0.00 14.85
CA HIS A 206 -2.37 0.77 13.99
C HIS A 206 -1.19 1.35 14.78
N ALA A 207 -0.12 1.73 14.07
CA ALA A 207 1.03 2.35 14.70
C ALA A 207 0.68 3.72 15.29
N PRO A 208 1.19 4.05 16.48
CA PRO A 208 1.06 5.40 17.04
C PRO A 208 1.93 6.42 16.31
N GLN A 209 3.02 5.99 15.69
CA GLN A 209 3.86 6.81 14.83
C GLN A 209 3.17 6.97 13.47
N LEU A 210 2.93 8.23 13.06
CA LEU A 210 2.20 8.55 11.85
C LEU A 210 3.11 8.85 10.66
N ARG A 211 4.37 9.27 10.88
CA ARG A 211 5.36 9.52 9.83
C ARG A 211 6.63 8.73 10.09
N TYR A 212 7.12 8.07 9.06
CA TYR A 212 8.40 7.35 9.01
C TYR A 212 9.30 8.05 8.00
N PRO A 213 10.34 8.79 8.46
CA PRO A 213 11.25 9.50 7.57
C PRO A 213 12.02 8.53 6.66
N TYR A 214 12.14 8.88 5.38
CA TYR A 214 12.86 8.06 4.41
C TYR A 214 14.34 7.91 4.76
N ALA A 215 14.96 8.99 5.22
CA ALA A 215 16.37 8.96 5.61
C ALA A 215 16.65 7.93 6.72
N ASP A 216 15.75 7.80 7.71
CA ASP A 216 15.89 6.82 8.79
C ASP A 216 15.72 5.38 8.26
N ALA A 217 14.76 5.19 7.35
CA ALA A 217 14.52 3.89 6.73
C ALA A 217 15.68 3.43 5.85
N VAL A 218 16.27 4.34 5.05
CA VAL A 218 17.46 4.05 4.24
C VAL A 218 18.68 3.79 5.12
N ALA A 219 18.89 4.58 6.19
CA ALA A 219 19.97 4.33 7.13
C ALA A 219 19.87 2.95 7.79
N ALA A 220 18.66 2.51 8.12
CA ALA A 220 18.43 1.16 8.65
C ALA A 220 18.75 0.06 7.62
N LEU A 221 18.40 0.27 6.33
CA LEU A 221 18.76 -0.66 5.25
C LEU A 221 20.28 -0.71 5.02
N ASP A 222 20.95 0.43 5.02
CA ASP A 222 22.40 0.50 4.83
C ASP A 222 23.15 -0.18 6.00
N ALA A 223 22.66 0.00 7.24
CA ALA A 223 23.19 -0.71 8.41
C ALA A 223 22.97 -2.23 8.29
N LEU A 224 21.80 -2.67 7.83
CA LEU A 224 21.52 -4.09 7.59
C LEU A 224 22.43 -4.65 6.49
N ALA A 225 22.64 -3.91 5.41
CA ALA A 225 23.51 -4.30 4.30
C ALA A 225 25.00 -4.40 4.70
N ALA A 226 25.43 -3.57 5.65
CA ALA A 226 26.78 -3.67 6.21
C ALA A 226 26.96 -4.87 7.16
N ALA A 227 25.88 -5.36 7.77
CA ALA A 227 25.93 -6.39 8.80
C ALA A 227 25.68 -7.83 8.30
N ALA A 228 24.96 -8.01 7.18
CA ALA A 228 24.53 -9.32 6.70
C ALA A 228 24.46 -9.37 5.17
N PRO A 229 24.57 -10.56 4.55
CA PRO A 229 24.27 -10.74 3.14
C PRO A 229 22.77 -10.47 2.86
N PRO A 230 22.39 -10.12 1.62
CA PRO A 230 21.00 -9.95 1.25
C PRO A 230 20.22 -11.27 1.36
N ASP A 231 18.98 -11.18 1.80
CA ASP A 231 18.02 -12.29 1.66
C ASP A 231 17.86 -12.60 0.14
N PRO A 232 17.91 -13.87 -0.25
CA PRO A 232 17.89 -14.25 -1.66
C PRO A 232 16.57 -13.89 -2.38
N ARG A 233 15.48 -13.67 -1.65
CA ARG A 233 14.16 -13.31 -2.24
C ARG A 233 13.92 -11.81 -2.27
N HIS A 234 14.39 -11.10 -1.25
CA HIS A 234 13.95 -9.72 -0.96
C HIS A 234 15.09 -8.68 -0.92
N GLY A 235 16.36 -9.10 -1.06
CA GLY A 235 17.49 -8.23 -0.78
C GLY A 235 17.60 -7.90 0.71
N HIS A 236 18.05 -6.69 1.06
CA HIS A 236 17.99 -6.22 2.43
C HIS A 236 16.62 -5.57 2.66
N ARG A 237 15.79 -6.17 3.51
CA ARG A 237 14.39 -5.75 3.68
C ARG A 237 14.11 -5.38 5.12
N ILE A 238 13.47 -4.22 5.32
CA ILE A 238 12.88 -3.81 6.59
C ILE A 238 11.37 -3.75 6.48
N ARG A 239 10.69 -3.98 7.60
CA ARG A 239 9.26 -3.74 7.75
C ARG A 239 9.06 -2.47 8.56
N TYR A 240 8.21 -1.56 8.08
CA TYR A 240 7.69 -0.49 8.90
C TYR A 240 6.83 -1.09 10.01
N ALA A 241 7.16 -0.80 11.25
CA ALA A 241 6.60 -1.49 12.40
C ALA A 241 5.79 -0.57 13.31
N ASN A 242 4.75 -1.13 13.92
CA ASN A 242 4.05 -0.53 15.04
C ASN A 242 4.95 -0.62 16.29
N ALA A 243 5.40 0.52 16.82
CA ALA A 243 6.31 0.58 17.95
C ALA A 243 5.75 -0.07 19.25
N LEU A 244 4.43 -0.18 19.37
CA LEU A 244 3.79 -0.77 20.55
C LEU A 244 3.72 -2.30 20.49
N THR A 245 3.63 -2.88 19.30
CA THR A 245 3.35 -4.32 19.15
C THR A 245 4.41 -5.06 18.35
N GLY A 246 5.31 -4.35 17.65
CA GLY A 246 6.21 -4.94 16.67
C GLY A 246 5.52 -5.45 15.41
N GLY A 247 4.19 -5.32 15.32
CA GLY A 247 3.39 -5.75 14.18
C GLY A 247 3.41 -4.76 13.01
N HIS A 248 2.47 -4.93 12.07
CA HIS A 248 2.31 -4.03 10.93
C HIS A 248 1.81 -2.64 11.33
N VAL A 249 2.08 -1.64 10.49
CA VAL A 249 1.74 -0.24 10.75
C VAL A 249 0.25 0.05 10.73
N LEU A 250 -0.52 -0.67 9.91
CA LEU A 250 -1.99 -0.57 9.83
C LEU A 250 -2.62 -1.95 10.07
N ALA A 251 -3.90 -1.95 10.38
CA ALA A 251 -4.65 -3.17 10.67
C ALA A 251 -4.74 -4.12 9.46
N THR A 252 -4.86 -3.54 8.29
CA THR A 252 -5.14 -4.23 7.02
C THR A 252 -3.96 -4.20 6.05
N ILE A 253 -3.02 -3.25 6.22
CA ILE A 253 -1.93 -3.02 5.27
C ILE A 253 -0.58 -3.17 5.98
N GLY A 254 0.30 -4.03 5.45
CA GLY A 254 1.71 -4.08 5.79
C GLY A 254 2.54 -3.26 4.80
N ALA A 255 3.62 -2.64 5.29
CA ALA A 255 4.52 -1.83 4.49
C ALA A 255 5.98 -2.24 4.71
N PHE A 256 6.78 -2.23 3.64
CA PHE A 256 8.15 -2.70 3.62
C PHE A 256 9.02 -1.80 2.74
N LEU A 257 10.31 -1.77 3.03
CA LEU A 257 11.31 -1.16 2.17
C LEU A 257 12.43 -2.17 1.93
N SER A 258 12.79 -2.36 0.66
CA SER A 258 13.85 -3.29 0.24
C SER A 258 14.95 -2.53 -0.48
N LEU A 259 16.20 -2.82 -0.15
CA LEU A 259 17.38 -2.43 -0.89
C LEU A 259 17.89 -3.66 -1.65
N LEU A 260 17.85 -3.56 -2.96
CA LEU A 260 18.42 -4.54 -3.88
C LEU A 260 19.82 -4.06 -4.27
N PRO A 261 20.91 -4.78 -3.90
CA PRO A 261 22.26 -4.41 -4.29
C PRO A 261 22.46 -4.39 -5.82
N ALA A 262 23.48 -3.70 -6.29
CA ALA A 262 23.87 -3.79 -7.70
C ALA A 262 24.21 -5.23 -8.08
N GLY A 263 23.63 -5.71 -9.19
CA GLY A 263 23.77 -7.10 -9.65
C GLY A 263 22.93 -8.11 -8.87
N PHE A 264 21.99 -7.67 -8.02
CA PHE A 264 21.08 -8.57 -7.33
C PHE A 264 20.29 -9.42 -8.32
N ALA A 265 20.28 -10.74 -8.11
CA ALA A 265 19.46 -11.70 -8.84
C ALA A 265 18.72 -12.57 -7.81
N GLY A 266 17.47 -12.24 -7.59
CA GLY A 266 16.66 -12.86 -6.55
C GLY A 266 16.14 -14.24 -6.94
N VAL A 267 15.90 -15.07 -5.92
CA VAL A 267 15.19 -16.34 -6.01
C VAL A 267 13.69 -16.05 -5.96
N ALA A 268 12.94 -16.78 -6.76
CA ALA A 268 11.49 -16.62 -6.80
C ALA A 268 10.81 -17.13 -5.52
N SER A 269 9.73 -16.46 -5.13
CA SER A 269 8.85 -16.87 -4.04
C SER A 269 7.43 -16.42 -4.32
N ARG A 270 6.44 -17.09 -3.73
CA ARG A 270 5.03 -16.70 -3.82
C ARG A 270 4.38 -16.61 -2.43
N ALA A 271 3.42 -15.72 -2.29
CA ALA A 271 2.63 -15.59 -1.08
C ALA A 271 1.17 -15.25 -1.38
N THR A 272 0.30 -15.44 -0.41
CA THR A 272 -1.15 -15.22 -0.58
C THR A 272 -1.56 -13.76 -0.60
N ASP A 273 -0.68 -12.84 -0.15
CA ASP A 273 -0.96 -11.41 -0.22
C ASP A 273 -0.77 -10.84 -1.63
N SER A 274 -1.62 -9.90 -2.02
CA SER A 274 -1.37 -9.06 -3.20
C SER A 274 -0.56 -7.84 -2.81
N ARG A 275 0.36 -7.42 -3.70
CA ARG A 275 1.33 -6.38 -3.38
C ARG A 275 1.27 -5.26 -4.41
N VAL A 276 1.59 -4.06 -3.93
CA VAL A 276 1.93 -2.93 -4.78
C VAL A 276 3.38 -2.57 -4.50
N LEU A 277 4.19 -2.52 -5.55
CA LEU A 277 5.59 -2.10 -5.50
C LEU A 277 5.70 -0.68 -6.05
N VAL A 278 6.53 0.14 -5.43
CA VAL A 278 6.87 1.49 -5.87
C VAL A 278 8.39 1.60 -5.90
N VAL A 279 8.95 1.86 -7.07
CA VAL A 279 10.40 2.01 -7.23
C VAL A 279 10.80 3.42 -6.80
N LEU A 280 11.42 3.55 -5.62
CA LEU A 280 11.86 4.85 -5.12
C LEU A 280 13.20 5.28 -5.69
N GLU A 281 14.10 4.32 -5.96
CA GLU A 281 15.41 4.56 -6.55
C GLU A 281 15.82 3.38 -7.43
N GLY A 282 16.52 3.66 -8.52
CA GLY A 282 17.16 2.64 -9.34
C GLY A 282 16.31 2.11 -10.48
N GLU A 283 16.74 0.97 -11.02
CA GLU A 283 16.11 0.29 -12.15
C GLU A 283 16.45 -1.20 -12.15
N GLY A 284 15.59 -1.99 -12.76
CA GLY A 284 15.77 -3.43 -12.86
C GLY A 284 14.61 -4.10 -13.59
N GLU A 285 14.43 -5.37 -13.33
CA GLU A 285 13.34 -6.17 -13.86
C GLU A 285 12.83 -7.16 -12.81
N SER A 286 11.59 -7.58 -12.97
CA SER A 286 11.00 -8.63 -12.13
C SER A 286 10.32 -9.65 -13.01
N ASP A 287 10.59 -10.93 -12.75
CA ASP A 287 9.75 -12.02 -13.25
C ASP A 287 8.57 -12.15 -12.29
N ILE A 288 7.35 -11.98 -12.80
CA ILE A 288 6.11 -12.07 -12.03
C ILE A 288 5.19 -13.06 -12.75
N GLY A 289 5.11 -14.29 -12.24
CA GLY A 289 4.50 -15.39 -12.96
C GLY A 289 5.22 -15.65 -14.28
N ALA A 290 4.50 -15.60 -15.39
CA ALA A 290 5.05 -15.77 -16.74
C ALA A 290 5.55 -14.46 -17.37
N GLU A 291 5.35 -13.33 -16.73
CA GLU A 291 5.68 -12.01 -17.29
C GLU A 291 6.99 -11.48 -16.74
N ARG A 292 7.80 -10.88 -17.61
CA ARG A 292 9.00 -10.11 -17.24
C ARG A 292 8.70 -8.62 -17.38
N ILE A 293 8.78 -7.89 -16.28
CA ILE A 293 8.47 -6.48 -16.19
C ILE A 293 9.73 -5.70 -15.86
N ALA A 294 10.22 -4.91 -16.81
CA ALA A 294 11.27 -3.93 -16.55
C ALA A 294 10.67 -2.73 -15.81
N TRP A 295 11.42 -2.18 -14.86
CA TRP A 295 10.98 -1.06 -14.03
C TRP A 295 12.12 -0.07 -13.77
N ARG A 296 11.75 1.17 -13.50
CA ARG A 296 12.63 2.29 -13.16
C ARG A 296 12.01 3.17 -12.09
N GLU A 297 12.77 4.12 -11.60
CA GLU A 297 12.37 5.06 -10.57
C GLU A 297 11.00 5.72 -10.86
N GLY A 298 10.12 5.69 -9.86
CA GLY A 298 8.77 6.18 -9.89
C GLY A 298 7.71 5.15 -10.31
N ASP A 299 8.10 4.08 -11.03
CA ASP A 299 7.15 3.07 -11.52
C ASP A 299 6.41 2.39 -10.37
N VAL A 300 5.13 2.09 -10.63
CA VAL A 300 4.25 1.35 -9.72
C VAL A 300 3.87 0.03 -10.36
N ILE A 301 3.94 -1.07 -9.60
CA ILE A 301 3.66 -2.41 -10.11
C ILE A 301 2.66 -3.10 -9.20
N ALA A 302 1.55 -3.57 -9.76
CA ALA A 302 0.63 -4.48 -9.07
C ALA A 302 1.09 -5.93 -9.26
N VAL A 303 1.28 -6.62 -8.13
CA VAL A 303 1.69 -8.02 -8.08
C VAL A 303 0.51 -8.86 -7.57
N PRO A 304 0.03 -9.82 -8.35
CA PRO A 304 -1.07 -10.68 -7.93
C PRO A 304 -0.72 -11.55 -6.71
N ASN A 305 -1.74 -11.87 -5.94
CA ASN A 305 -1.64 -12.90 -4.90
C ASN A 305 -1.23 -14.25 -5.52
N TRP A 306 -0.54 -15.06 -4.76
CA TRP A 306 -0.14 -16.43 -5.11
C TRP A 306 0.61 -16.54 -6.45
N THR A 307 1.33 -15.49 -6.83
CA THR A 307 2.14 -15.43 -8.05
C THR A 307 3.61 -15.41 -7.66
N SER A 308 4.41 -16.21 -8.35
CA SER A 308 5.86 -16.28 -8.17
C SER A 308 6.50 -14.94 -8.57
N VAL A 309 7.42 -14.43 -7.75
CA VAL A 309 8.12 -13.16 -7.97
C VAL A 309 9.60 -13.33 -7.71
N ALA A 310 10.41 -12.92 -8.69
CA ALA A 310 11.86 -12.77 -8.54
C ALA A 310 12.31 -11.41 -9.07
N HIS A 311 13.12 -10.68 -8.30
CA HIS A 311 13.63 -9.37 -8.68
C HIS A 311 15.08 -9.44 -9.16
N ARG A 312 15.43 -8.62 -10.17
CA ARG A 312 16.81 -8.36 -10.62
C ARG A 312 17.05 -6.87 -10.65
N ALA A 313 18.16 -6.42 -10.07
CA ALA A 313 18.54 -5.02 -10.06
C ALA A 313 19.92 -4.85 -10.72
N ALA A 314 19.98 -4.07 -11.80
CA ALA A 314 21.23 -3.78 -12.49
C ALA A 314 22.16 -2.88 -11.66
N ARG A 315 21.58 -2.01 -10.86
CA ARG A 315 22.25 -1.11 -9.92
C ARG A 315 21.53 -1.10 -8.58
N ARG A 316 22.16 -0.51 -7.55
CA ARG A 316 21.51 -0.33 -6.25
C ARG A 316 20.12 0.29 -6.45
N SER A 317 19.12 -0.38 -5.95
CA SER A 317 17.72 0.04 -6.10
C SER A 317 17.00 -0.03 -4.76
N VAL A 318 16.07 0.91 -4.53
CA VAL A 318 15.22 0.93 -3.33
C VAL A 318 13.77 0.81 -3.78
N VAL A 319 13.11 -0.24 -3.30
CA VAL A 319 11.72 -0.56 -3.65
C VAL A 319 10.87 -0.55 -2.39
N PHE A 320 9.88 0.33 -2.37
CA PHE A 320 8.82 0.31 -1.37
C PHE A 320 7.74 -0.68 -1.78
N ALA A 321 7.23 -1.43 -0.82
CA ALA A 321 6.14 -2.38 -1.05
C ALA A 321 5.09 -2.25 0.04
N PHE A 322 3.83 -2.36 -0.33
CA PHE A 322 2.73 -2.54 0.62
C PHE A 322 1.75 -3.59 0.12
N SER A 323 1.08 -4.26 1.06
CA SER A 323 0.20 -5.38 0.75
C SER A 323 -0.86 -5.59 1.84
N ASP A 324 -1.82 -6.45 1.55
CA ASP A 324 -2.86 -6.88 2.48
C ASP A 324 -2.39 -7.98 3.47
N ILE A 325 -1.09 -8.21 3.58
CA ILE A 325 -0.48 -9.18 4.49
C ILE A 325 -0.95 -9.00 5.94
N ALA A 326 -1.08 -7.76 6.41
CA ALA A 326 -1.49 -7.47 7.79
C ALA A 326 -2.89 -8.02 8.08
N LEU A 327 -3.83 -7.84 7.14
CA LEU A 327 -5.18 -8.41 7.21
C LEU A 327 -5.13 -9.94 7.21
N GLN A 328 -4.41 -10.53 6.26
CA GLN A 328 -4.34 -11.98 6.11
C GLN A 328 -3.71 -12.65 7.33
N GLN A 329 -2.64 -12.08 7.89
CA GLN A 329 -2.00 -12.61 9.12
C GLN A 329 -2.94 -12.53 10.33
N ARG A 330 -3.70 -11.43 10.50
CA ARG A 330 -4.68 -11.31 11.58
C ARG A 330 -5.79 -12.35 11.52
N LEU A 331 -6.16 -12.76 10.31
CA LEU A 331 -7.18 -13.76 10.06
C LEU A 331 -6.62 -15.20 10.02
N GLY A 332 -5.29 -15.38 10.13
CA GLY A 332 -4.64 -16.69 10.01
C GLY A 332 -4.67 -17.26 8.58
N LEU A 333 -4.77 -16.41 7.56
CA LEU A 333 -4.90 -16.81 6.15
C LEU A 333 -3.60 -16.69 5.36
N TRP A 334 -2.63 -15.93 5.87
CA TRP A 334 -1.39 -15.69 5.14
C TRP A 334 -0.51 -16.93 5.07
N ARG A 335 -0.03 -17.20 3.85
CA ARG A 335 0.89 -18.28 3.53
C ARG A 335 1.93 -17.78 2.55
N GLU A 336 3.19 -18.17 2.75
CA GLU A 336 4.31 -17.96 1.83
C GLU A 336 4.94 -19.30 1.52
N GLU A 337 5.31 -19.52 0.28
CA GLU A 337 6.06 -20.67 -0.16
C GLU A 337 7.37 -20.22 -0.81
N PRO A 338 8.51 -20.81 -0.44
CA PRO A 338 9.72 -20.72 -1.25
C PRO A 338 9.44 -21.38 -2.61
N ASP A 339 10.19 -21.00 -3.63
CA ASP A 339 10.03 -21.61 -4.96
C ASP A 339 10.33 -23.11 -4.92
N ILE A 340 9.43 -23.91 -5.49
CA ILE A 340 9.44 -25.38 -5.42
C ILE A 340 10.34 -25.99 -6.53
N TRP A 341 11.24 -25.22 -7.13
CA TRP A 341 12.08 -25.70 -8.23
C TRP A 341 13.28 -26.59 -7.79
N GLU A 342 13.36 -26.96 -6.50
CA GLU A 342 14.38 -27.89 -6.00
C GLU A 342 13.88 -29.32 -5.73
N GLU A 343 12.76 -29.74 -6.31
CA GLU A 343 12.38 -31.16 -6.34
C GLU A 343 12.35 -31.66 -7.79
N SER A 344 13.54 -32.01 -8.29
CA SER A 344 13.69 -32.95 -9.42
C SER A 344 15.06 -33.61 -9.39
#